data_a3556119a2373a093a9d37b02b73d119
#
_entry.id   a3556119a2373a093a9d37b02b73d119
#
_cell.length_a   1.000
_cell.length_b   1.000
_cell.length_c   1.000
_cell.angle_alpha   90.00
_cell.angle_beta   90.00
_cell.angle_gamma   90.00
#
_symmetry.space_group_name_H-M   'P 1'
#
loop_
_entity.id
_entity.type
_entity.pdbx_description
1 polymer ?
#
loop_
_entity_poly.entity_id
_entity_poly.type
_entity_poly.pdbx_seq_one_letter_code
_entity_poly.pdbx_strand_id
1 'polypeptide(L)'
;MIDLKRLCALALLILLGSACTDPASDAFRFGLSSAPTNLDPRFATDATSARINRLLYDRLVDFNDAFEPVPSLADWEQRSPTHYRFHLKTNRHPFHDGTVLTAYDVKATYDFILNPDNASPHRAPLAVIDRIAVQNETSLDFFLHRPEPLFPGYLVIGIVPARLIATHHPLYEHPIGSGPFSFLARPDETRLHLLRIRDQRRFEFMTVPDPTVRTLKLMAGEIDMLQNDLPPELIGYLENDETLKVQRTPGTNFSYLGFSFEDAVTRQAPVRRAIAHAIDRREIIRYVLDGAARPAQSLLPPEHWTGARDLNPITYDPEKARALLHQAGYSPDRPARIVYKTSSDPFRIRLATILQHQLQQVGMVVDLRSYDWGTFYGDIKAGRFQMYSLAWVGIQTPDIFDYVFHSESVPPRGANRGRFRSTRADAFIDRARAAPDLATKQRWYVQLQHHLAGTLPYVPLWYEDHIFIARREIEGFTMARDGNYDGLTQIRRSGPGAL
;
A
#
# COMPACT_ATOMS: atom_id res chain seq x y z
N MET A 1 37.08 23.27 62.04
CA MET A 1 35.79 23.90 61.60
C MET A 1 35.76 23.83 60.10
N ILE A 2 35.01 22.89 59.56
CA ILE A 2 34.81 22.74 58.11
C ILE A 2 33.79 23.81 57.68
N ASP A 3 34.26 24.63 56.76
CA ASP A 3 33.52 25.83 56.30
C ASP A 3 32.16 25.45 55.70
N LEU A 4 31.08 25.76 56.39
CA LEU A 4 29.69 25.44 56.04
C LEU A 4 29.33 25.95 54.65
N LYS A 5 30.00 27.02 54.16
CA LYS A 5 29.81 27.56 52.78
C LYS A 5 30.37 26.63 51.71
N ARG A 6 31.44 25.85 52.00
CA ARG A 6 31.95 24.85 51.04
C ARG A 6 31.08 23.60 50.95
N LEU A 7 30.42 23.22 52.07
CA LEU A 7 29.48 22.10 52.09
C LEU A 7 28.18 22.46 51.32
N CYS A 8 27.71 23.69 51.47
CA CYS A 8 26.52 24.16 50.70
C CYS A 8 26.82 24.30 49.20
N ALA A 9 28.05 24.73 48.83
CA ALA A 9 28.44 24.80 47.40
C ALA A 9 28.59 23.41 46.78
N LEU A 10 29.08 22.40 47.52
CA LEU A 10 29.19 21.02 47.06
C LEU A 10 27.82 20.35 46.93
N ALA A 11 26.88 20.62 47.86
CA ALA A 11 25.51 20.14 47.78
C ALA A 11 24.72 20.77 46.61
N LEU A 12 24.97 22.04 46.29
CA LEU A 12 24.36 22.74 45.16
C LEU A 12 24.89 22.22 43.80
N LEU A 13 26.19 21.82 43.74
CA LEU A 13 26.77 21.19 42.53
C LEU A 13 26.24 19.77 42.31
N ILE A 14 25.92 19.02 43.37
CA ILE A 14 25.32 17.68 43.26
C ILE A 14 23.84 17.75 42.83
N LEU A 15 23.12 18.80 43.22
CA LEU A 15 21.73 19.05 42.80
C LEU A 15 21.61 19.53 41.33
N LEU A 16 22.67 20.13 40.78
CA LEU A 16 22.72 20.53 39.37
C LEU A 16 23.13 19.38 38.44
N GLY A 17 23.62 18.26 38.96
CA GLY A 17 24.01 17.05 38.23
C GLY A 17 22.84 16.05 37.98
N SER A 18 21.64 16.32 38.51
CA SER A 18 20.42 15.61 38.07
C SER A 18 20.06 16.18 36.71
N ALA A 19 20.86 15.87 35.70
CA ALA A 19 20.46 16.06 34.30
C ALA A 19 19.10 15.42 34.16
N CYS A 20 18.08 16.23 33.90
CA CYS A 20 16.83 15.78 33.39
C CYS A 20 17.17 14.96 32.16
N THR A 21 17.20 13.65 32.26
CA THR A 21 17.08 12.77 31.11
C THR A 21 15.72 13.09 30.57
N ASP A 22 15.72 13.84 29.48
CA ASP A 22 14.51 14.18 28.76
C ASP A 22 13.78 12.85 28.46
N PRO A 23 12.54 12.63 28.95
CA PRO A 23 11.80 11.42 28.63
C PRO A 23 11.62 11.22 27.12
N ALA A 24 11.90 12.24 26.30
CA ALA A 24 11.98 12.15 24.84
C ALA A 24 13.16 11.29 24.34
N SER A 25 14.21 11.02 25.14
CA SER A 25 15.39 10.25 24.73
C SER A 25 15.11 8.75 24.53
N ASP A 26 13.98 8.23 25.02
CA ASP A 26 13.59 6.81 24.93
C ASP A 26 12.48 6.54 23.88
N ALA A 27 12.02 7.54 23.18
CA ALA A 27 11.04 7.36 22.10
C ALA A 27 11.65 6.75 20.85
N PHE A 28 10.87 5.94 20.12
CA PHE A 28 11.19 5.51 18.76
C PHE A 28 10.71 6.55 17.76
N ARG A 29 11.61 7.11 16.94
CA ARG A 29 11.31 8.15 15.97
C ARG A 29 11.30 7.59 14.55
N PHE A 30 10.13 7.65 13.89
CA PHE A 30 9.90 7.11 12.57
C PHE A 30 9.70 8.24 11.54
N GLY A 31 10.55 8.30 10.52
CA GLY A 31 10.46 9.28 9.43
C GLY A 31 9.42 8.87 8.39
N LEU A 32 8.43 9.73 8.14
CA LEU A 32 7.41 9.58 7.11
C LEU A 32 7.66 10.52 5.92
N SER A 33 7.31 10.10 4.72
CA SER A 33 7.31 10.96 3.51
C SER A 33 6.08 11.88 3.46
N SER A 34 4.96 11.45 4.04
CA SER A 34 3.73 12.23 4.12
C SER A 34 3.01 12.00 5.45
N ALA A 35 2.33 13.04 5.94
CA ALA A 35 1.51 12.93 7.14
C ALA A 35 0.26 12.06 6.89
N PRO A 36 -0.25 11.33 7.90
CA PRO A 36 -1.57 10.72 7.80
C PRO A 36 -2.64 11.82 7.72
N THR A 37 -3.53 11.72 6.73
CA THR A 37 -4.57 12.71 6.50
C THR A 37 -5.82 12.47 7.34
N ASN A 38 -6.08 11.20 7.72
CA ASN A 38 -7.26 10.84 8.49
C ASN A 38 -7.01 9.63 9.40
N LEU A 39 -7.22 9.82 10.71
CA LEU A 39 -7.07 8.75 11.70
C LEU A 39 -8.39 8.01 12.00
N ASP A 40 -9.47 8.32 11.30
CA ASP A 40 -10.72 7.55 11.35
C ASP A 40 -10.67 6.44 10.28
N PRO A 41 -10.66 5.15 10.67
CA PRO A 41 -10.52 4.03 9.73
C PRO A 41 -11.69 3.91 8.76
N ARG A 42 -12.83 4.53 9.04
CA ARG A 42 -14.00 4.53 8.16
C ARG A 42 -13.86 5.45 6.95
N PHE A 43 -12.85 6.35 6.95
CA PHE A 43 -12.63 7.35 5.90
C PHE A 43 -11.20 7.37 5.33
N ALA A 44 -10.24 6.74 5.98
CA ALA A 44 -8.84 6.74 5.57
C ALA A 44 -8.65 6.04 4.21
N THR A 45 -8.07 6.75 3.23
CA THR A 45 -7.82 6.23 1.86
C THR A 45 -6.38 6.37 1.39
N ASP A 46 -5.57 7.20 2.05
CA ASP A 46 -4.14 7.30 1.76
C ASP A 46 -3.33 6.23 2.51
N ALA A 47 -2.19 5.85 1.95
CA ALA A 47 -1.37 4.76 2.46
C ALA A 47 -0.85 5.01 3.89
N THR A 48 -0.47 6.25 4.23
CA THR A 48 0.05 6.59 5.55
C THR A 48 -1.03 6.48 6.61
N SER A 49 -2.23 7.06 6.35
CA SER A 49 -3.40 6.91 7.22
C SER A 49 -3.80 5.45 7.42
N ALA A 50 -3.84 4.65 6.34
CA ALA A 50 -4.18 3.24 6.42
C ALA A 50 -3.20 2.45 7.30
N ARG A 51 -1.88 2.68 7.15
CA ARG A 51 -0.82 2.03 7.94
C ARG A 51 -0.86 2.44 9.42
N ILE A 52 -1.09 3.73 9.71
CA ILE A 52 -1.23 4.21 11.10
C ILE A 52 -2.51 3.66 11.73
N ASN A 53 -3.63 3.63 11.00
CA ASN A 53 -4.89 3.08 11.52
C ASN A 53 -4.78 1.58 11.85
N ARG A 54 -3.94 0.82 11.14
CA ARG A 54 -3.62 -0.57 11.51
C ARG A 54 -2.97 -0.70 12.88
N LEU A 55 -2.21 0.30 13.33
CA LEU A 55 -1.61 0.32 14.67
C LEU A 55 -2.62 0.73 15.74
N LEU A 56 -3.60 1.57 15.39
CA LEU A 56 -4.58 2.14 16.32
C LEU A 56 -5.81 1.25 16.55
N TYR A 57 -6.21 0.45 15.53
CA TYR A 57 -7.48 -0.29 15.55
C TYR A 57 -7.27 -1.75 15.21
N ASP A 58 -7.90 -2.64 16.00
CA ASP A 58 -8.08 -4.03 15.60
C ASP A 58 -9.16 -4.14 14.52
N ARG A 59 -9.06 -5.17 13.69
CA ARG A 59 -9.98 -5.50 12.59
C ARG A 59 -10.41 -6.97 12.70
N LEU A 60 -11.59 -7.30 12.18
CA LEU A 60 -12.12 -8.66 12.27
C LEU A 60 -11.20 -9.68 11.61
N VAL A 61 -10.70 -9.34 10.44
CA VAL A 61 -9.93 -10.20 9.54
C VAL A 61 -8.64 -9.47 9.11
N ASP A 62 -7.61 -10.23 8.85
CA ASP A 62 -6.37 -9.76 8.24
C ASP A 62 -6.00 -10.65 7.05
N PHE A 63 -4.83 -10.41 6.44
CA PHE A 63 -4.27 -11.21 5.36
C PHE A 63 -2.95 -11.84 5.78
N ASN A 64 -2.72 -13.09 5.32
CA ASN A 64 -1.41 -13.73 5.41
C ASN A 64 -0.47 -13.26 4.26
N ASP A 65 0.76 -13.79 4.21
CA ASP A 65 1.76 -13.47 3.18
C ASP A 65 1.34 -13.86 1.75
N ALA A 66 0.34 -14.73 1.59
CA ALA A 66 -0.27 -15.08 0.31
C ALA A 66 -1.49 -14.23 -0.03
N PHE A 67 -1.84 -13.26 0.83
CA PHE A 67 -3.04 -12.42 0.74
C PHE A 67 -4.36 -13.21 0.84
N GLU A 68 -4.33 -14.33 1.55
CA GLU A 68 -5.55 -15.05 1.93
C GLU A 68 -6.11 -14.45 3.22
N PRO A 69 -7.45 -14.28 3.34
CA PRO A 69 -8.07 -13.82 4.57
C PRO A 69 -7.78 -14.77 5.74
N VAL A 70 -7.34 -14.24 6.87
CA VAL A 70 -7.07 -14.99 8.10
C VAL A 70 -7.73 -14.33 9.31
N PRO A 71 -8.12 -15.10 10.35
CA PRO A 71 -8.70 -14.58 11.57
C PRO A 71 -7.78 -13.60 12.31
N SER A 72 -8.27 -12.37 12.59
CA SER A 72 -7.60 -11.39 13.46
C SER A 72 -8.37 -11.26 14.79
N LEU A 73 -9.28 -10.29 14.91
CA LEU A 73 -10.13 -10.11 16.09
C LEU A 73 -11.19 -11.18 16.25
N ALA A 74 -11.61 -11.83 15.13
CA ALA A 74 -12.65 -12.83 15.11
C ALA A 74 -12.29 -14.06 14.27
N ASP A 75 -12.77 -15.22 14.69
CA ASP A 75 -12.90 -16.41 13.85
C ASP A 75 -14.25 -16.36 13.13
N TRP A 76 -14.37 -17.06 11.99
CA TRP A 76 -15.64 -17.12 11.26
C TRP A 76 -15.94 -18.52 10.73
N GLU A 77 -17.23 -18.76 10.50
CA GLU A 77 -17.74 -19.92 9.81
C GLU A 77 -18.74 -19.49 8.73
N GLN A 78 -18.66 -20.09 7.57
CA GLN A 78 -19.64 -19.92 6.51
C GLN A 78 -20.81 -20.90 6.74
N ARG A 79 -21.97 -20.38 7.18
CA ARG A 79 -23.19 -21.15 7.45
C ARG A 79 -23.94 -21.52 6.16
N SER A 80 -23.87 -20.63 5.16
CA SER A 80 -24.40 -20.83 3.82
C SER A 80 -23.62 -19.93 2.83
N PRO A 81 -23.80 -20.05 1.52
CA PRO A 81 -23.15 -19.17 0.54
C PRO A 81 -23.37 -17.67 0.77
N THR A 82 -24.43 -17.29 1.48
CA THR A 82 -24.80 -15.89 1.78
C THR A 82 -24.86 -15.60 3.28
N HIS A 83 -24.38 -16.48 4.15
CA HIS A 83 -24.45 -16.32 5.60
C HIS A 83 -23.13 -16.69 6.26
N TYR A 84 -22.50 -15.71 6.93
CA TYR A 84 -21.29 -15.86 7.71
C TYR A 84 -21.55 -15.51 9.16
N ARG A 85 -21.08 -16.37 10.09
CA ARG A 85 -21.08 -16.09 11.52
C ARG A 85 -19.67 -15.81 11.99
N PHE A 86 -19.50 -14.72 12.75
CA PHE A 86 -18.24 -14.31 13.35
C PHE A 86 -18.30 -14.42 14.86
N HIS A 87 -17.20 -14.92 15.45
CA HIS A 87 -17.01 -15.08 16.89
C HIS A 87 -15.79 -14.27 17.31
N LEU A 88 -16.00 -13.23 18.12
CA LEU A 88 -14.91 -12.43 18.67
C LEU A 88 -14.05 -13.28 19.61
N LYS A 89 -12.73 -13.21 19.45
CA LYS A 89 -11.78 -13.93 20.31
C LYS A 89 -11.86 -13.46 21.76
N THR A 90 -11.63 -14.37 22.70
CA THR A 90 -11.71 -14.08 24.14
C THR A 90 -10.54 -13.24 24.64
N ASN A 91 -9.37 -13.34 24.00
CA ASN A 91 -8.14 -12.60 24.33
C ASN A 91 -8.01 -11.25 23.62
N ARG A 92 -9.12 -10.68 23.11
CA ARG A 92 -9.13 -9.37 22.47
C ARG A 92 -8.82 -8.24 23.46
N HIS A 93 -8.15 -7.22 22.99
CA HIS A 93 -7.88 -6.03 23.80
C HIS A 93 -9.17 -5.22 24.02
N PRO A 94 -9.32 -4.54 25.17
CA PRO A 94 -10.31 -3.49 25.32
C PRO A 94 -9.95 -2.30 24.41
N PHE A 95 -10.90 -1.41 24.20
CA PHE A 95 -10.58 -0.10 23.62
C PHE A 95 -9.61 0.68 24.51
N HIS A 96 -8.88 1.62 23.94
CA HIS A 96 -7.87 2.42 24.64
C HIS A 96 -8.42 3.25 25.82
N ASP A 97 -9.72 3.45 25.88
CA ASP A 97 -10.40 4.08 27.01
C ASP A 97 -10.87 3.09 28.10
N GLY A 98 -10.50 1.82 27.96
CA GLY A 98 -10.84 0.75 28.91
C GLY A 98 -12.19 0.08 28.69
N THR A 99 -13.02 0.55 27.74
CA THR A 99 -14.31 -0.09 27.45
C THR A 99 -14.11 -1.41 26.67
N VAL A 100 -14.99 -2.38 26.91
CA VAL A 100 -14.91 -3.70 26.27
C VAL A 100 -15.39 -3.62 24.83
N LEU A 101 -14.61 -4.15 23.88
CA LEU A 101 -14.99 -4.30 22.49
C LEU A 101 -16.00 -5.46 22.35
N THR A 102 -17.14 -5.21 21.71
CA THR A 102 -18.24 -6.16 21.55
C THR A 102 -18.70 -6.29 20.10
N ALA A 103 -19.55 -7.26 19.81
CA ALA A 103 -20.20 -7.44 18.52
C ALA A 103 -21.11 -6.23 18.14
N TYR A 104 -21.56 -5.45 19.11
CA TYR A 104 -22.32 -4.21 18.86
C TYR A 104 -21.43 -3.14 18.23
N ASP A 105 -20.16 -3.04 18.64
CA ASP A 105 -19.20 -2.09 18.07
C ASP A 105 -18.87 -2.45 16.61
N VAL A 106 -18.71 -3.76 16.35
CA VAL A 106 -18.53 -4.28 14.99
C VAL A 106 -19.73 -3.90 14.11
N LYS A 107 -20.94 -4.22 14.56
CA LYS A 107 -22.17 -3.87 13.83
C LYS A 107 -22.24 -2.37 13.57
N ALA A 108 -22.05 -1.53 14.60
CA ALA A 108 -22.13 -0.08 14.47
C ALA A 108 -21.10 0.48 13.47
N THR A 109 -19.87 -0.08 13.45
CA THR A 109 -18.82 0.32 12.50
C THR A 109 -19.24 0.04 11.06
N TYR A 110 -19.71 -1.17 10.75
CA TYR A 110 -20.09 -1.55 9.40
C TYR A 110 -21.43 -0.94 8.97
N ASP A 111 -22.42 -0.80 9.85
CA ASP A 111 -23.68 -0.08 9.56
C ASP A 111 -23.41 1.39 9.21
N PHE A 112 -22.47 2.03 9.92
CA PHE A 112 -22.04 3.38 9.59
C PHE A 112 -21.48 3.49 8.18
N ILE A 113 -20.59 2.57 7.80
CA ILE A 113 -19.95 2.55 6.46
C ILE A 113 -21.00 2.29 5.37
N LEU A 114 -21.96 1.39 5.64
CA LEU A 114 -23.01 1.01 4.69
C LEU A 114 -24.03 2.11 4.46
N ASN A 115 -24.27 3.00 5.45
CA ASN A 115 -25.19 4.11 5.29
C ASN A 115 -24.65 5.11 4.25
N PRO A 116 -25.39 5.34 3.12
CA PRO A 116 -24.96 6.24 2.06
C PRO A 116 -24.79 7.69 2.52
N ASP A 117 -25.54 8.13 3.54
CA ASP A 117 -25.49 9.51 4.06
C ASP A 117 -24.12 9.83 4.70
N ASN A 118 -23.40 8.82 5.17
CA ASN A 118 -22.07 8.98 5.76
C ASN A 118 -20.95 9.12 4.71
N ALA A 119 -21.24 8.88 3.43
CA ALA A 119 -20.30 9.01 2.32
C ALA A 119 -18.94 8.31 2.52
N SER A 120 -18.91 7.16 3.23
CA SER A 120 -17.69 6.40 3.45
C SER A 120 -17.12 5.88 2.11
N PRO A 121 -15.84 6.09 1.80
CA PRO A 121 -15.19 5.58 0.59
C PRO A 121 -15.10 4.04 0.58
N HIS A 122 -15.25 3.40 1.74
CA HIS A 122 -15.18 1.94 1.90
C HIS A 122 -16.51 1.23 1.68
N ARG A 123 -17.58 1.96 1.35
CA ARG A 123 -18.93 1.39 1.19
C ARG A 123 -19.04 0.41 0.03
N ALA A 124 -18.40 0.69 -1.10
CA ALA A 124 -18.63 -0.06 -2.34
C ALA A 124 -18.35 -1.57 -2.22
N PRO A 125 -17.19 -2.06 -1.73
CA PRO A 125 -16.95 -3.48 -1.55
C PRO A 125 -17.85 -4.14 -0.49
N LEU A 126 -18.30 -3.37 0.52
CA LEU A 126 -19.17 -3.85 1.59
C LEU A 126 -20.65 -3.87 1.22
N ALA A 127 -21.05 -3.29 0.07
CA ALA A 127 -22.44 -3.26 -0.39
C ALA A 127 -23.02 -4.65 -0.72
N VAL A 128 -22.21 -5.70 -0.68
CA VAL A 128 -22.68 -7.08 -0.72
C VAL A 128 -23.42 -7.50 0.56
N ILE A 129 -23.23 -6.78 1.68
CA ILE A 129 -23.91 -7.03 2.96
C ILE A 129 -25.38 -6.56 2.83
N ASP A 130 -26.31 -7.48 3.09
CA ASP A 130 -27.74 -7.22 3.22
C ASP A 130 -28.07 -6.68 4.61
N ARG A 131 -27.65 -7.41 5.65
CA ARG A 131 -27.87 -7.04 7.05
C ARG A 131 -26.84 -7.68 7.99
N ILE A 132 -26.67 -7.05 9.15
CA ILE A 132 -25.83 -7.51 10.26
C ILE A 132 -26.71 -7.78 11.47
N ALA A 133 -26.64 -8.96 12.08
CA ALA A 133 -27.43 -9.34 13.24
C ALA A 133 -26.51 -9.77 14.40
N VAL A 134 -26.55 -9.01 15.50
CA VAL A 134 -25.83 -9.39 16.72
C VAL A 134 -26.59 -10.50 17.43
N GLN A 135 -25.90 -11.58 17.77
CA GLN A 135 -26.46 -12.71 18.52
C GLN A 135 -26.25 -12.54 20.04
N ASN A 136 -25.06 -12.05 20.39
CA ASN A 136 -24.66 -11.70 21.76
C ASN A 136 -23.42 -10.79 21.70
N GLU A 137 -22.83 -10.44 22.84
CA GLU A 137 -21.68 -9.52 22.93
C GLU A 137 -20.43 -10.01 22.18
N THR A 138 -20.34 -11.31 21.85
CA THR A 138 -19.15 -11.91 21.22
C THR A 138 -19.46 -12.54 19.87
N SER A 139 -20.70 -12.54 19.40
CA SER A 139 -21.08 -13.23 18.16
C SER A 139 -22.04 -12.39 17.33
N LEU A 140 -21.82 -12.35 16.02
CA LEU A 140 -22.68 -11.68 15.06
C LEU A 140 -22.72 -12.41 13.72
N ASP A 141 -23.81 -12.23 12.99
CA ASP A 141 -24.07 -12.77 11.68
C ASP A 141 -24.07 -11.67 10.60
N PHE A 142 -23.39 -11.94 9.49
CA PHE A 142 -23.49 -11.18 8.26
C PHE A 142 -24.31 -11.99 7.25
N PHE A 143 -25.33 -11.36 6.70
CA PHE A 143 -26.13 -11.88 5.59
C PHE A 143 -25.83 -11.08 4.33
N LEU A 144 -25.65 -11.78 3.22
CA LEU A 144 -25.23 -11.20 1.96
C LEU A 144 -26.35 -11.25 0.94
N HIS A 145 -26.46 -10.25 0.04
CA HIS A 145 -27.39 -10.23 -1.08
C HIS A 145 -27.11 -11.32 -2.12
N ARG A 146 -25.86 -11.78 -2.20
CA ARG A 146 -25.38 -12.81 -3.14
C ARG A 146 -24.19 -13.57 -2.52
N PRO A 147 -23.90 -14.79 -3.01
CA PRO A 147 -22.68 -15.49 -2.60
C PRO A 147 -21.42 -14.66 -2.86
N GLU A 148 -20.53 -14.58 -1.88
CA GLU A 148 -19.21 -13.94 -1.99
C GLU A 148 -18.18 -14.68 -1.12
N PRO A 149 -17.43 -15.62 -1.69
CA PRO A 149 -16.46 -16.42 -0.93
C PRO A 149 -15.31 -15.61 -0.32
N LEU A 150 -15.00 -14.45 -0.90
CA LEU A 150 -13.95 -13.55 -0.41
C LEU A 150 -14.47 -12.57 0.66
N PHE A 151 -15.76 -12.64 1.01
CA PHE A 151 -16.40 -11.71 1.94
C PHE A 151 -15.61 -11.48 3.24
N PRO A 152 -15.04 -12.50 3.93
CA PRO A 152 -14.23 -12.25 5.11
C PRO A 152 -13.08 -11.26 4.86
N GLY A 153 -12.45 -11.30 3.69
CA GLY A 153 -11.37 -10.38 3.29
C GLY A 153 -11.79 -8.91 3.08
N TYR A 154 -13.09 -8.61 3.09
CA TYR A 154 -13.59 -7.22 3.06
C TYR A 154 -13.70 -6.61 4.47
N LEU A 155 -13.60 -7.44 5.53
CA LEU A 155 -13.79 -7.01 6.91
C LEU A 155 -12.48 -6.60 7.59
N VAL A 156 -11.67 -5.82 6.87
CA VAL A 156 -10.34 -5.33 7.28
C VAL A 156 -10.34 -3.89 7.79
N ILE A 157 -11.51 -3.29 7.93
CA ILE A 157 -11.66 -1.95 8.51
C ILE A 157 -11.53 -2.03 10.03
N GLY A 158 -10.80 -1.08 10.62
CA GLY A 158 -10.64 -0.98 12.06
C GLY A 158 -11.97 -0.75 12.79
N ILE A 159 -12.20 -1.48 13.88
CA ILE A 159 -13.43 -1.38 14.67
C ILE A 159 -13.34 -0.18 15.60
N VAL A 160 -14.41 0.64 15.59
CA VAL A 160 -14.54 1.83 16.45
C VAL A 160 -15.66 1.65 17.47
N PRO A 161 -15.57 2.26 18.68
CA PRO A 161 -16.60 2.13 19.69
C PRO A 161 -17.96 2.67 19.23
N ALA A 162 -19.02 1.88 19.35
CA ALA A 162 -20.38 2.25 18.95
C ALA A 162 -20.87 3.57 19.61
N ARG A 163 -20.52 3.77 20.88
CA ARG A 163 -20.85 5.00 21.62
C ARG A 163 -20.23 6.25 21.00
N LEU A 164 -18.99 6.15 20.44
CA LEU A 164 -18.31 7.27 19.79
C LEU A 164 -18.94 7.58 18.43
N ILE A 165 -19.45 6.57 17.74
CA ILE A 165 -20.26 6.76 16.53
C ILE A 165 -21.53 7.53 16.88
N ALA A 166 -22.25 7.11 17.94
CA ALA A 166 -23.49 7.73 18.37
C ALA A 166 -23.33 9.18 18.85
N THR A 167 -22.18 9.53 19.42
CA THR A 167 -21.87 10.88 19.91
C THR A 167 -21.14 11.75 18.88
N HIS A 168 -20.92 11.27 17.65
CA HIS A 168 -20.17 11.96 16.60
C HIS A 168 -18.77 12.42 17.05
N HIS A 169 -18.10 11.59 17.86
CA HIS A 169 -16.75 11.88 18.34
C HIS A 169 -15.76 12.04 17.16
N PRO A 170 -14.88 13.07 17.14
CA PRO A 170 -13.97 13.36 16.04
C PRO A 170 -12.77 12.38 16.02
N LEU A 171 -13.01 11.13 15.60
CA LEU A 171 -11.98 10.08 15.55
C LEU A 171 -10.80 10.43 14.63
N TYR A 172 -10.99 11.34 13.69
CA TYR A 172 -9.92 11.81 12.80
C TYR A 172 -8.86 12.66 13.52
N GLU A 173 -9.20 13.27 14.66
CA GLU A 173 -8.29 14.05 15.52
C GLU A 173 -7.92 13.29 16.80
N HIS A 174 -8.90 12.63 17.40
CA HIS A 174 -8.80 11.93 18.68
C HIS A 174 -9.19 10.46 18.54
N PRO A 175 -8.36 9.63 17.87
CA PRO A 175 -8.68 8.23 17.63
C PRO A 175 -8.69 7.42 18.93
N ILE A 176 -9.71 6.60 19.11
CA ILE A 176 -9.85 5.60 20.18
C ILE A 176 -10.14 4.26 19.51
N GLY A 177 -9.17 3.38 19.50
CA GLY A 177 -9.26 2.02 18.96
C GLY A 177 -8.93 0.97 20.01
N SER A 178 -8.66 -0.24 19.57
CA SER A 178 -8.23 -1.39 20.39
C SER A 178 -6.91 -1.99 19.92
N GLY A 179 -6.24 -1.35 18.97
CA GLY A 179 -5.00 -1.82 18.38
C GLY A 179 -3.79 -1.78 19.34
N PRO A 180 -2.63 -2.28 18.90
CA PRO A 180 -1.42 -2.37 19.72
C PRO A 180 -0.81 -1.03 20.12
N PHE A 181 -1.27 0.08 19.52
CA PHE A 181 -0.85 1.44 19.86
C PHE A 181 -2.06 2.31 20.16
N SER A 182 -1.95 3.17 21.17
CA SER A 182 -2.92 4.22 21.45
C SER A 182 -2.42 5.59 20.99
N PHE A 183 -3.34 6.47 20.65
CA PHE A 183 -3.04 7.86 20.36
C PHE A 183 -2.60 8.60 21.62
N LEU A 184 -1.52 9.35 21.53
CA LEU A 184 -1.02 10.18 22.62
C LEU A 184 -1.23 11.67 22.35
N ALA A 185 -0.74 12.15 21.20
CA ALA A 185 -0.86 13.55 20.81
C ALA A 185 -0.57 13.75 19.31
N ARG A 186 -1.06 14.85 18.76
CA ARG A 186 -0.64 15.40 17.48
C ARG A 186 -0.21 16.86 17.69
N PRO A 187 1.07 17.11 18.09
CA PRO A 187 1.54 18.45 18.45
C PRO A 187 1.40 19.47 17.33
N ASP A 188 1.57 19.01 16.07
CA ASP A 188 1.43 19.80 14.86
C ASP A 188 1.12 18.89 13.65
N GLU A 189 1.01 19.45 12.45
CA GLU A 189 0.71 18.71 11.23
C GLU A 189 1.81 17.72 10.80
N THR A 190 3.03 17.90 11.31
CA THR A 190 4.19 17.08 10.94
C THR A 190 4.54 16.01 11.95
N ARG A 191 3.94 16.02 13.14
CA ARG A 191 4.25 15.09 14.23
C ARG A 191 3.02 14.39 14.78
N LEU A 192 3.11 13.07 14.87
CA LEU A 192 2.10 12.22 15.50
C LEU A 192 2.78 11.35 16.57
N HIS A 193 2.25 11.37 17.78
CA HIS A 193 2.75 10.59 18.89
C HIS A 193 1.79 9.46 19.25
N LEU A 194 2.29 8.24 19.26
CA LEU A 194 1.57 7.05 19.68
C LEU A 194 2.28 6.40 20.87
N LEU A 195 1.52 5.67 21.67
CA LEU A 195 2.02 4.88 22.81
C LEU A 195 1.80 3.40 22.51
N ARG A 196 2.85 2.58 22.49
CA ARG A 196 2.71 1.14 22.36
C ARG A 196 2.22 0.54 23.66
N ILE A 197 1.07 -0.16 23.62
CA ILE A 197 0.34 -0.61 24.82
C ILE A 197 1.16 -1.59 25.66
N ARG A 198 1.85 -2.56 25.03
CA ARG A 198 2.52 -3.67 25.74
C ARG A 198 3.63 -3.25 26.73
N ASP A 199 4.33 -2.14 26.43
CA ASP A 199 5.50 -1.68 27.18
C ASP A 199 5.55 -0.18 27.43
N GLN A 200 4.47 0.52 27.11
CA GLN A 200 4.32 1.97 27.30
C GLN A 200 5.43 2.80 26.61
N ARG A 201 6.00 2.27 25.51
CA ARG A 201 7.00 2.97 24.71
C ARG A 201 6.33 3.99 23.80
N ARG A 202 6.89 5.19 23.80
CA ARG A 202 6.45 6.28 22.90
C ARG A 202 7.03 6.09 21.50
N PHE A 203 6.20 6.34 20.50
CA PHE A 203 6.56 6.40 19.08
C PHE A 203 6.21 7.78 18.53
N GLU A 204 7.19 8.40 17.89
CA GLU A 204 7.03 9.70 17.25
C GLU A 204 7.15 9.51 15.73
N PHE A 205 6.05 9.71 15.03
CA PHE A 205 6.03 9.72 13.58
C PHE A 205 6.27 11.15 13.11
N MET A 206 7.36 11.37 12.38
CA MET A 206 7.83 12.68 11.95
C MET A 206 7.73 12.78 10.43
N THR A 207 6.91 13.69 9.92
CA THR A 207 6.77 13.92 8.49
C THR A 207 7.91 14.78 7.96
N VAL A 208 8.70 14.21 7.06
CA VAL A 208 9.84 14.84 6.38
C VAL A 208 9.72 14.54 4.88
N PRO A 209 9.03 15.37 4.09
CA PRO A 209 8.72 15.08 2.68
C PRO A 209 9.96 14.92 1.80
N ASP A 210 10.95 15.81 1.96
CA ASP A 210 12.16 15.75 1.17
C ASP A 210 13.01 14.52 1.55
N PRO A 211 13.34 13.62 0.59
CA PRO A 211 14.07 12.40 0.87
C PRO A 211 15.51 12.64 1.33
N THR A 212 16.16 13.73 0.86
CA THR A 212 17.53 14.08 1.26
C THR A 212 17.54 14.55 2.72
N VAL A 213 16.61 15.44 3.08
CA VAL A 213 16.45 15.89 4.46
C VAL A 213 16.12 14.73 5.39
N ARG A 214 15.24 13.81 4.96
CA ARG A 214 14.88 12.61 5.73
C ARG A 214 16.09 11.69 5.94
N THR A 215 16.94 11.52 4.91
CA THR A 215 18.21 10.79 5.00
C THR A 215 19.17 11.46 6.00
N LEU A 216 19.37 12.77 5.90
CA LEU A 216 20.25 13.50 6.82
C LEU A 216 19.77 13.42 8.28
N LYS A 217 18.46 13.48 8.53
CA LYS A 217 17.88 13.32 9.86
C LYS A 217 18.12 11.92 10.44
N LEU A 218 18.06 10.87 9.60
CA LEU A 218 18.40 9.51 10.03
C LEU A 218 19.86 9.39 10.42
N MET A 219 20.78 9.93 9.61
CA MET A 219 22.22 9.92 9.90
C MET A 219 22.56 10.75 11.15
N ALA A 220 21.91 11.89 11.33
CA ALA A 220 22.09 12.74 12.54
C ALA A 220 21.46 12.14 13.80
N GLY A 221 20.69 11.05 13.68
CA GLY A 221 19.96 10.45 14.80
C GLY A 221 18.77 11.29 15.27
N GLU A 222 18.25 12.19 14.44
CA GLU A 222 17.00 12.91 14.70
C GLU A 222 15.76 12.04 14.43
N ILE A 223 15.88 11.05 13.52
CA ILE A 223 14.96 9.92 13.39
C ILE A 223 15.74 8.61 13.53
N ASP A 224 15.09 7.55 13.97
CA ASP A 224 15.71 6.26 14.25
C ASP A 224 15.53 5.27 13.12
N MET A 225 14.45 5.44 12.34
CA MET A 225 14.08 4.54 11.25
C MET A 225 13.15 5.21 10.25
N LEU A 226 13.10 4.63 9.06
CA LEU A 226 12.17 5.00 7.98
C LEU A 226 11.84 3.77 7.12
N GLN A 227 10.76 3.85 6.35
CA GLN A 227 10.37 2.81 5.41
C GLN A 227 9.96 3.42 4.08
N ASN A 228 10.54 2.91 2.99
CA ASN A 228 10.26 3.30 1.61
C ASN A 228 10.55 4.79 1.27
N ASP A 229 10.13 5.21 0.11
CA ASP A 229 10.10 6.61 -0.36
C ASP A 229 11.48 7.31 -0.34
N LEU A 230 12.55 6.56 -0.60
CA LEU A 230 13.89 7.08 -0.90
C LEU A 230 14.30 6.73 -2.34
N PRO A 231 14.95 7.65 -3.07
CA PRO A 231 15.66 7.32 -4.29
C PRO A 231 16.75 6.26 -4.07
N PRO A 232 16.99 5.37 -5.04
CA PRO A 232 17.98 4.29 -4.89
C PRO A 232 19.39 4.76 -4.53
N GLU A 233 19.81 5.94 -5.01
CA GLU A 233 21.11 6.51 -4.68
C GLU A 233 21.28 6.83 -3.20
N LEU A 234 20.22 7.31 -2.55
CA LEU A 234 20.24 7.55 -1.12
C LEU A 234 20.22 6.24 -0.33
N ILE A 235 19.54 5.20 -0.82
CA ILE A 235 19.57 3.88 -0.22
C ILE A 235 20.99 3.30 -0.29
N GLY A 236 21.60 3.28 -1.49
CA GLY A 236 22.99 2.84 -1.66
C GLY A 236 24.00 3.63 -0.84
N TYR A 237 23.76 4.94 -0.62
CA TYR A 237 24.57 5.75 0.26
C TYR A 237 24.44 5.30 1.73
N LEU A 238 23.21 5.03 2.20
CA LEU A 238 22.94 4.59 3.57
C LEU A 238 23.39 3.15 3.85
N GLU A 239 23.49 2.28 2.83
CA GLU A 239 24.04 0.92 2.97
C GLU A 239 25.52 0.91 3.34
N ASN A 240 26.26 1.98 3.01
CA ASN A 240 27.67 2.14 3.38
C ASN A 240 27.88 2.73 4.76
N ASP A 241 26.83 3.13 5.46
CA ASP A 241 26.92 3.67 6.85
C ASP A 241 26.86 2.51 7.85
N GLU A 242 27.97 2.27 8.54
CA GLU A 242 28.09 1.18 9.53
C GLU A 242 27.16 1.34 10.74
N THR A 243 26.63 2.53 11.00
CA THR A 243 25.70 2.80 12.11
C THR A 243 24.25 2.45 11.76
N LEU A 244 23.98 2.16 10.47
CA LEU A 244 22.66 1.86 9.93
C LEU A 244 22.56 0.40 9.49
N LYS A 245 21.35 -0.07 9.31
CA LYS A 245 21.03 -1.31 8.62
C LYS A 245 19.93 -1.07 7.62
N VAL A 246 20.09 -1.63 6.43
CA VAL A 246 19.09 -1.62 5.36
C VAL A 246 18.53 -3.02 5.21
N GLN A 247 17.22 -3.13 5.26
CA GLN A 247 16.48 -4.39 5.05
C GLN A 247 15.60 -4.24 3.82
N ARG A 248 15.71 -5.19 2.88
CA ARG A 248 14.88 -5.25 1.66
C ARG A 248 13.96 -6.46 1.74
N THR A 249 12.71 -6.28 1.36
CA THR A 249 11.70 -7.37 1.31
C THR A 249 10.91 -7.26 0.02
N PRO A 250 10.70 -8.38 -0.70
CA PRO A 250 9.89 -8.37 -1.92
C PRO A 250 8.50 -7.80 -1.68
N GLY A 251 8.21 -6.66 -2.33
CA GLY A 251 6.94 -5.97 -2.24
C GLY A 251 5.98 -6.37 -3.36
N THR A 252 4.80 -5.75 -3.35
CA THR A 252 3.72 -6.00 -4.30
C THR A 252 3.30 -4.76 -5.08
N ASN A 253 4.00 -3.64 -4.90
CA ASN A 253 3.73 -2.42 -5.66
C ASN A 253 4.03 -2.66 -7.14
N PHE A 254 2.99 -2.63 -7.97
CA PHE A 254 3.05 -3.01 -9.38
C PHE A 254 3.21 -1.77 -10.28
N SER A 255 4.39 -1.59 -10.85
CA SER A 255 4.68 -0.54 -11.84
C SER A 255 4.35 -1.01 -13.26
N TYR A 256 3.72 -0.13 -14.06
CA TYR A 256 3.25 -0.48 -15.39
C TYR A 256 3.19 0.71 -16.35
N LEU A 257 3.13 0.40 -17.67
CA LEU A 257 2.69 1.33 -18.70
C LEU A 257 1.24 1.06 -19.05
N GLY A 258 0.41 2.10 -19.03
CA GLY A 258 -0.99 2.05 -19.47
C GLY A 258 -1.19 2.74 -20.80
N PHE A 259 -2.20 2.31 -21.57
CA PHE A 259 -2.47 2.74 -22.93
C PHE A 259 -3.92 3.19 -23.11
N SER A 260 -4.16 4.14 -24.02
CA SER A 260 -5.50 4.46 -24.52
C SER A 260 -5.88 3.49 -25.63
N PHE A 261 -7.01 2.79 -25.46
CA PHE A 261 -7.57 1.94 -26.50
C PHE A 261 -8.43 2.71 -27.51
N GLU A 262 -8.65 3.99 -27.28
CA GLU A 262 -9.30 4.90 -28.22
C GLU A 262 -8.28 5.55 -29.19
N ASP A 263 -6.98 5.52 -28.85
CA ASP A 263 -5.93 6.06 -29.69
C ASP A 263 -5.56 5.11 -30.85
N ALA A 264 -5.35 5.65 -32.04
CA ALA A 264 -5.10 4.89 -33.26
C ALA A 264 -3.79 4.08 -33.24
N VAL A 265 -2.77 4.53 -32.47
CA VAL A 265 -1.47 3.86 -32.36
C VAL A 265 -1.49 2.83 -31.24
N THR A 266 -1.85 3.26 -30.02
CA THR A 266 -1.73 2.41 -28.82
C THR A 266 -2.84 1.37 -28.69
N ARG A 267 -3.98 1.49 -29.40
CA ARG A 267 -4.99 0.41 -29.51
C ARG A 267 -4.49 -0.83 -30.23
N GLN A 268 -3.42 -0.71 -31.04
CA GLN A 268 -2.89 -1.82 -31.83
C GLN A 268 -2.08 -2.78 -30.96
N ALA A 269 -2.49 -4.03 -30.87
CA ALA A 269 -1.80 -5.03 -30.06
C ALA A 269 -0.31 -5.24 -30.47
N PRO A 270 0.06 -5.25 -31.76
CA PRO A 270 1.48 -5.34 -32.14
C PRO A 270 2.32 -4.18 -31.59
N VAL A 271 1.77 -2.94 -31.54
CA VAL A 271 2.47 -1.77 -30.97
C VAL A 271 2.73 -1.96 -29.47
N ARG A 272 1.72 -2.37 -28.70
CA ARG A 272 1.90 -2.61 -27.27
C ARG A 272 2.87 -3.74 -26.98
N ARG A 273 2.85 -4.82 -27.81
CA ARG A 273 3.84 -5.90 -27.74
C ARG A 273 5.25 -5.42 -28.09
N ALA A 274 5.39 -4.57 -29.12
CA ALA A 274 6.64 -3.96 -29.47
C ALA A 274 7.23 -3.14 -28.31
N ILE A 275 6.41 -2.29 -27.68
CA ILE A 275 6.79 -1.53 -26.45
C ILE A 275 7.24 -2.50 -25.36
N ALA A 276 6.51 -3.60 -25.15
CA ALA A 276 6.85 -4.59 -24.13
C ALA A 276 8.21 -5.28 -24.37
N HIS A 277 8.56 -5.58 -25.62
CA HIS A 277 9.84 -6.21 -25.98
C HIS A 277 11.00 -5.20 -26.13
N ALA A 278 10.70 -3.91 -26.32
CA ALA A 278 11.70 -2.84 -26.42
C ALA A 278 12.30 -2.43 -25.07
N ILE A 279 11.68 -2.81 -23.94
CA ILE A 279 12.11 -2.38 -22.62
C ILE A 279 12.96 -3.45 -21.93
N ASP A 280 14.22 -3.11 -21.63
CA ASP A 280 15.10 -3.95 -20.79
C ASP A 280 14.82 -3.69 -19.32
N ARG A 281 13.84 -4.43 -18.77
CA ARG A 281 13.44 -4.32 -17.34
C ARG A 281 14.57 -4.73 -16.41
N ARG A 282 15.41 -5.71 -16.82
CA ARG A 282 16.50 -6.23 -15.97
C ARG A 282 17.61 -5.20 -15.82
N GLU A 283 17.93 -4.50 -16.91
CA GLU A 283 18.90 -3.41 -16.89
C GLU A 283 18.42 -2.25 -16.00
N ILE A 284 17.15 -1.85 -16.15
CA ILE A 284 16.56 -0.80 -15.31
C ILE A 284 16.55 -1.22 -13.84
N ILE A 285 16.11 -2.44 -13.52
CA ILE A 285 16.10 -2.95 -12.15
C ILE A 285 17.52 -2.94 -11.58
N ARG A 286 18.50 -3.40 -12.34
CA ARG A 286 19.89 -3.51 -11.85
C ARG A 286 20.54 -2.15 -11.62
N TYR A 287 20.42 -1.22 -12.57
CA TYR A 287 21.22 0.01 -12.57
C TYR A 287 20.47 1.27 -12.15
N VAL A 288 19.14 1.25 -12.18
CA VAL A 288 18.32 2.41 -11.83
C VAL A 288 17.57 2.20 -10.53
N LEU A 289 17.11 0.96 -10.26
CA LEU A 289 16.42 0.59 -9.03
C LEU A 289 17.34 -0.11 -8.02
N ASP A 290 18.64 -0.20 -8.31
CA ASP A 290 19.64 -0.84 -7.45
C ASP A 290 19.24 -2.25 -6.97
N GLY A 291 18.64 -3.03 -7.88
CA GLY A 291 18.15 -4.38 -7.58
C GLY A 291 16.90 -4.43 -6.68
N ALA A 292 16.34 -3.30 -6.27
CA ALA A 292 15.19 -3.22 -5.35
C ALA A 292 13.84 -3.41 -6.07
N ALA A 293 13.79 -4.35 -7.00
CA ALA A 293 12.57 -4.73 -7.70
C ALA A 293 12.76 -6.08 -8.39
N ARG A 294 11.65 -6.70 -8.82
CA ARG A 294 11.68 -7.89 -9.67
C ARG A 294 10.73 -7.73 -10.87
N PRO A 295 11.05 -8.32 -12.06
CA PRO A 295 10.19 -8.17 -13.24
C PRO A 295 8.76 -8.65 -12.97
N ALA A 296 7.77 -7.83 -13.33
CA ALA A 296 6.37 -8.18 -13.24
C ALA A 296 5.85 -8.79 -14.55
N GLN A 297 4.80 -9.63 -14.44
CA GLN A 297 4.14 -10.27 -15.57
C GLN A 297 2.64 -10.09 -15.55
N SER A 298 2.08 -9.80 -14.38
CA SER A 298 0.68 -9.51 -14.14
C SER A 298 0.53 -8.43 -13.09
N LEU A 299 -0.68 -7.95 -12.88
CA LEU A 299 -1.00 -6.97 -11.84
C LEU A 299 -0.80 -7.55 -10.43
N LEU A 300 -1.15 -8.82 -10.22
CA LEU A 300 -0.88 -9.53 -8.98
C LEU A 300 0.39 -10.38 -9.10
N PRO A 301 1.25 -10.40 -8.09
CA PRO A 301 2.46 -11.20 -8.11
C PRO A 301 2.15 -12.70 -7.99
N PRO A 302 3.07 -13.59 -8.42
CA PRO A 302 2.84 -15.04 -8.39
C PRO A 302 2.69 -15.62 -6.97
N GLU A 303 3.11 -14.89 -5.93
CA GLU A 303 2.94 -15.27 -4.52
C GLU A 303 1.52 -15.01 -4.00
N HIS A 304 0.75 -14.14 -4.66
CA HIS A 304 -0.65 -13.93 -4.32
C HIS A 304 -1.45 -15.22 -4.58
N TRP A 305 -2.44 -15.52 -3.72
CA TRP A 305 -3.23 -16.77 -3.85
C TRP A 305 -3.92 -16.92 -5.21
N THR A 306 -4.26 -15.83 -5.90
CA THR A 306 -4.77 -15.84 -7.29
C THR A 306 -3.71 -15.55 -8.33
N GLY A 307 -2.44 -15.35 -7.97
CA GLY A 307 -1.36 -15.04 -8.90
C GLY A 307 -1.11 -16.17 -9.90
N ALA A 308 -1.08 -15.87 -11.19
CA ALA A 308 -0.72 -16.85 -12.22
C ALA A 308 0.80 -17.08 -12.20
N ARG A 309 1.22 -18.33 -11.96
CA ARG A 309 2.64 -18.72 -11.81
C ARG A 309 3.30 -19.17 -13.11
N ASP A 310 2.51 -19.43 -14.12
CA ASP A 310 2.88 -20.03 -15.40
C ASP A 310 2.79 -19.06 -16.58
N LEU A 311 2.78 -17.75 -16.32
CA LEU A 311 2.83 -16.73 -17.34
C LEU A 311 4.20 -16.70 -18.03
N ASN A 312 4.21 -16.68 -19.35
CA ASN A 312 5.46 -16.53 -20.12
C ASN A 312 6.09 -15.15 -19.88
N PRO A 313 7.38 -15.08 -19.51
CA PRO A 313 8.04 -13.81 -19.29
C PRO A 313 8.16 -13.00 -20.59
N ILE A 314 7.91 -11.69 -20.46
CA ILE A 314 8.18 -10.76 -21.55
C ILE A 314 9.68 -10.48 -21.55
N THR A 315 10.38 -10.97 -22.57
CA THR A 315 11.83 -10.78 -22.75
C THR A 315 12.13 -9.46 -23.45
N TYR A 316 13.26 -8.85 -23.12
CA TYR A 316 13.86 -7.78 -23.94
C TYR A 316 14.30 -8.37 -25.26
N ASP A 317 13.77 -7.86 -26.36
CA ASP A 317 14.03 -8.32 -27.73
C ASP A 317 13.75 -7.17 -28.71
N PRO A 318 14.74 -6.28 -28.94
CA PRO A 318 14.57 -5.13 -29.83
C PRO A 318 14.29 -5.52 -31.29
N GLU A 319 14.82 -6.66 -31.77
CA GLU A 319 14.55 -7.11 -33.13
C GLU A 319 13.09 -7.52 -33.29
N LYS A 320 12.56 -8.27 -32.33
CA LYS A 320 11.14 -8.62 -32.29
C LYS A 320 10.27 -7.36 -32.16
N ALA A 321 10.69 -6.37 -31.40
CA ALA A 321 9.98 -5.10 -31.28
C ALA A 321 9.90 -4.38 -32.64
N ARG A 322 10.99 -4.31 -33.41
CA ARG A 322 11.00 -3.74 -34.76
C ARG A 322 10.10 -4.52 -35.73
N ALA A 323 10.17 -5.85 -35.69
CA ALA A 323 9.32 -6.71 -36.51
C ALA A 323 7.82 -6.47 -36.23
N LEU A 324 7.43 -6.32 -34.94
CA LEU A 324 6.06 -6.04 -34.53
C LEU A 324 5.59 -4.63 -34.97
N LEU A 325 6.47 -3.62 -34.94
CA LEU A 325 6.18 -2.28 -35.46
C LEU A 325 5.97 -2.32 -36.98
N HIS A 326 6.81 -3.05 -37.69
CA HIS A 326 6.65 -3.26 -39.14
C HIS A 326 5.32 -3.97 -39.46
N GLN A 327 4.96 -5.00 -38.70
CA GLN A 327 3.63 -5.68 -38.81
C GLN A 327 2.47 -4.71 -38.59
N ALA A 328 2.64 -3.71 -37.74
CA ALA A 328 1.65 -2.66 -37.48
C ALA A 328 1.63 -1.54 -38.55
N GLY A 329 2.49 -1.63 -39.58
CA GLY A 329 2.59 -0.67 -40.67
C GLY A 329 3.49 0.54 -40.37
N TYR A 330 4.40 0.45 -39.40
CA TYR A 330 5.38 1.47 -39.07
C TYR A 330 6.76 1.10 -39.61
N SER A 331 7.52 2.13 -40.01
CA SER A 331 8.87 2.01 -40.58
C SER A 331 9.70 3.22 -40.16
N PRO A 332 11.02 3.28 -40.43
CA PRO A 332 11.83 4.47 -40.19
C PRO A 332 11.28 5.74 -40.84
N ASP A 333 10.70 5.64 -42.03
CA ASP A 333 10.09 6.77 -42.78
C ASP A 333 8.71 7.13 -42.25
N ARG A 334 8.05 6.19 -41.57
CA ARG A 334 6.71 6.36 -40.95
C ARG A 334 6.69 5.80 -39.53
N PRO A 335 7.38 6.45 -38.60
CA PRO A 335 7.50 5.91 -37.24
C PRO A 335 6.19 5.98 -36.44
N ALA A 336 6.04 5.03 -35.49
CA ALA A 336 4.99 5.13 -34.50
C ALA A 336 5.27 6.30 -33.56
N ARG A 337 4.34 7.27 -33.50
CA ARG A 337 4.46 8.48 -32.65
C ARG A 337 3.55 8.36 -31.45
N ILE A 338 4.09 8.50 -30.25
CA ILE A 338 3.36 8.35 -28.98
C ILE A 338 3.72 9.51 -28.04
N VAL A 339 2.69 10.15 -27.48
CA VAL A 339 2.85 11.04 -26.33
C VAL A 339 2.86 10.17 -25.07
N TYR A 340 3.96 10.25 -24.31
CA TYR A 340 4.14 9.57 -23.04
C TYR A 340 4.03 10.55 -21.88
N LYS A 341 3.03 10.38 -21.01
CA LYS A 341 2.80 11.23 -19.84
C LYS A 341 3.33 10.61 -18.56
N THR A 342 3.97 11.44 -17.72
CA THR A 342 4.44 11.08 -16.38
C THR A 342 4.24 12.25 -15.42
N SER A 343 4.42 12.03 -14.10
CA SER A 343 4.43 13.12 -13.12
C SER A 343 5.74 13.91 -13.17
N SER A 344 5.75 15.09 -12.54
CA SER A 344 6.94 15.94 -12.43
C SER A 344 7.93 15.49 -11.33
N ASP A 345 7.68 14.34 -10.70
CA ASP A 345 8.64 13.73 -9.78
C ASP A 345 9.97 13.41 -10.49
N PRO A 346 11.13 13.87 -9.99
CA PRO A 346 12.42 13.74 -10.68
C PRO A 346 12.80 12.29 -10.97
N PHE A 347 12.49 11.36 -10.06
CA PHE A 347 12.79 9.94 -10.27
C PHE A 347 11.89 9.34 -11.36
N ARG A 348 10.60 9.71 -11.37
CA ARG A 348 9.66 9.26 -12.43
C ARG A 348 10.02 9.83 -13.79
N ILE A 349 10.50 11.09 -13.86
CA ILE A 349 11.02 11.69 -15.12
C ILE A 349 12.25 10.90 -15.60
N ARG A 350 13.20 10.58 -14.71
CA ARG A 350 14.39 9.80 -15.07
C ARG A 350 14.02 8.42 -15.64
N LEU A 351 13.14 7.69 -14.98
CA LEU A 351 12.63 6.40 -15.48
C LEU A 351 11.95 6.57 -16.84
N ALA A 352 11.11 7.58 -17.00
CA ALA A 352 10.41 7.84 -18.25
C ALA A 352 11.37 8.20 -19.41
N THR A 353 12.46 8.93 -19.12
CA THR A 353 13.50 9.26 -20.11
C THR A 353 14.25 8.00 -20.56
N ILE A 354 14.54 7.08 -19.66
CA ILE A 354 15.18 5.80 -20.02
C ILE A 354 14.23 4.96 -20.89
N LEU A 355 12.96 4.84 -20.51
CA LEU A 355 11.96 4.14 -21.32
C LEU A 355 11.79 4.80 -22.69
N GLN A 356 11.74 6.14 -22.76
CA GLN A 356 11.72 6.89 -24.03
C GLN A 356 12.92 6.52 -24.90
N HIS A 357 14.12 6.52 -24.34
CA HIS A 357 15.34 6.18 -25.07
C HIS A 357 15.28 4.75 -25.64
N GLN A 358 14.89 3.76 -24.83
CA GLN A 358 14.79 2.37 -25.29
C GLN A 358 13.73 2.18 -26.40
N LEU A 359 12.62 2.91 -26.34
CA LEU A 359 11.61 2.93 -27.39
C LEU A 359 12.11 3.59 -28.68
N GLN A 360 12.91 4.65 -28.57
CA GLN A 360 13.56 5.29 -29.73
C GLN A 360 14.56 4.36 -30.43
N GLN A 361 15.26 3.51 -29.70
CA GLN A 361 16.19 2.51 -30.25
C GLN A 361 15.52 1.50 -31.21
N VAL A 362 14.21 1.28 -31.07
CA VAL A 362 13.45 0.40 -31.96
C VAL A 362 12.67 1.17 -33.04
N GLY A 363 12.94 2.48 -33.21
CA GLY A 363 12.37 3.32 -34.26
C GLY A 363 11.04 3.99 -33.92
N MET A 364 10.66 4.08 -32.64
CA MET A 364 9.49 4.85 -32.21
C MET A 364 9.87 6.33 -31.98
N VAL A 365 8.93 7.24 -32.16
CA VAL A 365 9.07 8.65 -31.76
C VAL A 365 8.20 8.87 -30.52
N VAL A 366 8.85 9.14 -29.41
CA VAL A 366 8.17 9.29 -28.11
C VAL A 366 8.33 10.73 -27.62
N ASP A 367 7.20 11.46 -27.51
CA ASP A 367 7.10 12.79 -26.94
C ASP A 367 6.81 12.67 -25.44
N LEU A 368 7.85 12.81 -24.59
CA LEU A 368 7.74 12.73 -23.13
C LEU A 368 7.21 14.06 -22.57
N ARG A 369 6.12 13.99 -21.81
CA ARG A 369 5.51 15.13 -21.15
C ARG A 369 5.33 14.87 -19.65
N SER A 370 5.87 15.77 -18.83
CA SER A 370 5.72 15.72 -17.39
C SER A 370 4.81 16.84 -16.90
N TYR A 371 4.00 16.55 -15.88
CA TYR A 371 3.04 17.47 -15.27
C TYR A 371 3.06 17.30 -13.75
N ASP A 372 2.63 18.35 -13.01
CA ASP A 372 2.32 18.20 -11.60
C ASP A 372 1.30 17.07 -11.38
N TRP A 373 1.29 16.51 -10.16
CA TRP A 373 0.47 15.34 -9.87
C TRP A 373 -1.02 15.55 -10.14
N GLY A 374 -1.58 16.70 -9.79
CA GLY A 374 -3.00 17.03 -9.96
C GLY A 374 -3.40 17.02 -11.44
N THR A 375 -2.64 17.72 -12.26
CA THR A 375 -2.83 17.79 -13.71
C THR A 375 -2.61 16.43 -14.37
N PHE A 376 -1.49 15.75 -14.05
CA PHE A 376 -1.18 14.43 -14.60
C PHE A 376 -2.30 13.42 -14.29
N TYR A 377 -2.64 13.26 -13.00
CA TYR A 377 -3.64 12.28 -12.60
C TYR A 377 -5.06 12.64 -13.06
N GLY A 378 -5.38 13.93 -13.15
CA GLY A 378 -6.60 14.46 -13.76
C GLY A 378 -6.73 14.05 -15.23
N ASP A 379 -5.66 14.18 -16.01
CA ASP A 379 -5.61 13.76 -17.41
C ASP A 379 -5.79 12.24 -17.57
N ILE A 380 -5.14 11.46 -16.68
CA ILE A 380 -5.27 9.99 -16.70
C ILE A 380 -6.71 9.55 -16.39
N LYS A 381 -7.36 10.15 -15.39
CA LYS A 381 -8.78 9.87 -15.07
C LYS A 381 -9.72 10.26 -16.21
N ALA A 382 -9.43 11.36 -16.89
CA ALA A 382 -10.24 11.85 -18.00
C ALA A 382 -9.98 11.12 -19.33
N GLY A 383 -8.96 10.23 -19.40
CA GLY A 383 -8.60 9.52 -20.64
C GLY A 383 -7.78 10.36 -21.63
N ARG A 384 -7.21 11.51 -21.21
CA ARG A 384 -6.45 12.43 -22.07
C ARG A 384 -4.97 12.03 -22.16
N PHE A 385 -4.70 10.85 -22.72
CA PHE A 385 -3.35 10.30 -22.90
C PHE A 385 -3.31 9.30 -24.06
N GLN A 386 -2.10 9.01 -24.56
CA GLN A 386 -1.83 7.83 -25.41
C GLN A 386 -1.16 6.74 -24.57
N MET A 387 -0.06 7.07 -23.86
CA MET A 387 0.67 6.20 -22.95
C MET A 387 1.00 6.95 -21.65
N TYR A 388 1.01 6.24 -20.53
CA TYR A 388 1.43 6.77 -19.23
C TYR A 388 2.08 5.68 -18.38
N SER A 389 2.86 6.08 -17.37
CA SER A 389 3.35 5.18 -16.31
C SER A 389 2.75 5.52 -14.96
N LEU A 390 2.36 4.49 -14.23
CA LEU A 390 1.90 4.56 -12.84
C LEU A 390 2.29 3.29 -12.09
N ALA A 391 2.02 3.29 -10.78
CA ALA A 391 2.09 2.10 -9.95
C ALA A 391 0.77 1.87 -9.22
N TRP A 392 0.42 0.60 -9.01
CA TRP A 392 -0.61 0.16 -8.08
C TRP A 392 0.05 -0.19 -6.76
N VAL A 393 -0.46 0.34 -5.67
CA VAL A 393 0.09 0.20 -4.30
C VAL A 393 -0.98 -0.39 -3.39
N GLY A 394 -0.57 -1.29 -2.49
CA GLY A 394 -1.45 -1.81 -1.43
C GLY A 394 -2.58 -2.71 -1.93
N ILE A 395 -2.42 -3.39 -3.06
CA ILE A 395 -3.41 -4.35 -3.55
C ILE A 395 -3.36 -5.62 -2.70
N GLN A 396 -4.50 -5.99 -2.11
CA GLN A 396 -4.63 -7.17 -1.28
C GLN A 396 -5.65 -8.18 -1.84
N THR A 397 -6.62 -7.73 -2.66
CA THR A 397 -7.68 -8.61 -3.20
C THR A 397 -7.69 -8.66 -4.72
N PRO A 398 -8.09 -9.79 -5.31
CA PRO A 398 -8.15 -9.94 -6.77
C PRO A 398 -9.30 -9.14 -7.42
N ASP A 399 -10.18 -8.53 -6.65
CA ASP A 399 -11.25 -7.67 -7.17
C ASP A 399 -10.70 -6.41 -7.86
N ILE A 400 -9.43 -6.11 -7.66
CA ILE A 400 -8.71 -5.09 -8.44
C ILE A 400 -8.82 -5.34 -9.96
N PHE A 401 -8.91 -6.59 -10.41
CA PHE A 401 -9.07 -6.88 -11.83
C PHE A 401 -10.40 -6.39 -12.40
N ASP A 402 -11.50 -6.47 -11.63
CA ASP A 402 -12.78 -5.88 -12.00
C ASP A 402 -12.66 -4.36 -12.10
N TYR A 403 -12.11 -3.74 -11.06
CA TYR A 403 -11.95 -2.29 -10.97
C TYR A 403 -11.10 -1.70 -12.10
N VAL A 404 -10.09 -2.46 -12.59
CA VAL A 404 -9.10 -1.99 -13.57
C VAL A 404 -9.44 -2.41 -15.00
N PHE A 405 -10.02 -3.59 -15.23
CA PHE A 405 -10.10 -4.19 -16.57
C PHE A 405 -11.50 -4.53 -17.05
N HIS A 406 -12.53 -4.51 -16.19
CA HIS A 406 -13.90 -4.70 -16.66
C HIS A 406 -14.32 -3.53 -17.56
N SER A 407 -14.99 -3.84 -18.67
CA SER A 407 -15.38 -2.83 -19.68
C SER A 407 -16.26 -1.72 -19.13
N GLU A 408 -17.04 -1.98 -18.07
CA GLU A 408 -17.90 -0.99 -17.41
C GLU A 408 -17.18 -0.18 -16.31
N SER A 409 -16.00 -0.63 -15.87
CA SER A 409 -15.23 0.03 -14.80
C SER A 409 -14.46 1.26 -15.27
N VAL A 410 -15.04 2.01 -16.21
CA VAL A 410 -14.48 3.29 -16.69
C VAL A 410 -14.69 4.36 -15.61
N PRO A 411 -13.69 5.27 -15.37
CA PRO A 411 -13.89 6.39 -14.45
C PRO A 411 -15.19 7.18 -14.72
N PRO A 412 -15.97 7.59 -13.69
CA PRO A 412 -15.63 7.51 -12.27
C PRO A 412 -15.98 6.20 -11.57
N ARG A 413 -16.62 5.22 -12.22
CA ARG A 413 -17.08 3.96 -11.63
C ARG A 413 -15.95 2.98 -11.30
N GLY A 414 -14.79 3.11 -11.96
CA GLY A 414 -13.63 2.25 -11.77
C GLY A 414 -12.35 2.90 -12.30
N ALA A 415 -11.33 2.09 -12.59
CA ALA A 415 -10.03 2.54 -13.05
C ALA A 415 -9.59 1.92 -14.40
N ASN A 416 -10.52 1.47 -15.21
CA ASN A 416 -10.27 1.16 -16.62
C ASN A 416 -10.02 2.46 -17.40
N ARG A 417 -8.92 3.14 -17.07
CA ARG A 417 -8.55 4.46 -17.58
C ARG A 417 -8.27 4.45 -19.08
N GLY A 418 -7.72 3.32 -19.55
CA GLY A 418 -7.41 3.10 -20.97
C GLY A 418 -8.63 2.77 -21.83
N ARG A 419 -9.81 2.57 -21.24
CA ARG A 419 -11.05 2.15 -21.91
C ARG A 419 -10.88 0.83 -22.67
N PHE A 420 -10.13 -0.08 -22.07
CA PHE A 420 -9.99 -1.45 -22.54
C PHE A 420 -11.34 -2.14 -22.58
N ARG A 421 -11.66 -2.82 -23.68
CA ARG A 421 -12.88 -3.58 -23.85
C ARG A 421 -12.55 -4.98 -24.34
N SER A 422 -13.01 -5.99 -23.62
CA SER A 422 -12.82 -7.39 -23.97
C SER A 422 -13.92 -8.24 -23.36
N THR A 423 -14.84 -8.70 -24.17
CA THR A 423 -15.93 -9.61 -23.74
C THR A 423 -15.41 -10.86 -23.04
N ARG A 424 -14.20 -11.32 -23.42
CA ARG A 424 -13.55 -12.47 -22.78
C ARG A 424 -13.01 -12.13 -21.40
N ALA A 425 -12.42 -10.94 -21.22
CA ALA A 425 -11.98 -10.47 -19.90
C ALA A 425 -13.19 -10.27 -18.99
N ASP A 426 -14.24 -9.59 -19.49
CA ASP A 426 -15.49 -9.37 -18.75
C ASP A 426 -16.09 -10.71 -18.30
N ALA A 427 -16.17 -11.69 -19.20
CA ALA A 427 -16.70 -13.01 -18.87
C ALA A 427 -15.88 -13.75 -17.80
N PHE A 428 -14.54 -13.61 -17.76
CA PHE A 428 -13.72 -14.18 -16.70
C PHE A 428 -13.94 -13.46 -15.36
N ILE A 429 -14.05 -12.13 -15.38
CA ILE A 429 -14.32 -11.31 -14.19
C ILE A 429 -15.70 -11.67 -13.62
N ASP A 430 -16.73 -11.72 -14.46
CA ASP A 430 -18.09 -12.05 -14.04
C ASP A 430 -18.19 -13.47 -13.45
N ARG A 431 -17.51 -14.45 -14.07
CA ARG A 431 -17.43 -15.82 -13.53
C ARG A 431 -16.69 -15.87 -12.20
N ALA A 432 -15.60 -15.08 -12.03
CA ALA A 432 -14.89 -14.98 -10.77
C ALA A 432 -15.77 -14.34 -9.68
N ARG A 433 -16.57 -13.32 -10.04
CA ARG A 433 -17.55 -12.67 -9.12
C ARG A 433 -18.67 -13.62 -8.71
N ALA A 434 -19.13 -14.47 -9.64
CA ALA A 434 -20.20 -15.44 -9.40
C ALA A 434 -19.70 -16.78 -8.84
N ALA A 435 -18.40 -16.94 -8.59
CA ALA A 435 -17.82 -18.20 -8.13
C ALA A 435 -18.36 -18.60 -6.75
N PRO A 436 -18.71 -19.89 -6.54
CA PRO A 436 -19.27 -20.36 -5.28
C PRO A 436 -18.21 -20.53 -4.16
N ASP A 437 -16.94 -20.64 -4.52
CA ASP A 437 -15.81 -20.89 -3.62
C ASP A 437 -14.53 -20.22 -4.11
N LEU A 438 -13.53 -20.10 -3.20
CA LEU A 438 -12.24 -19.45 -3.48
C LEU A 438 -11.44 -20.17 -4.57
N ALA A 439 -11.47 -21.49 -4.64
CA ALA A 439 -10.71 -22.27 -5.63
C ALA A 439 -11.27 -22.04 -7.06
N THR A 440 -12.58 -21.95 -7.19
CA THR A 440 -13.22 -21.59 -8.45
C THR A 440 -12.95 -20.13 -8.82
N LYS A 441 -12.99 -19.21 -7.85
CA LYS A 441 -12.64 -17.79 -8.03
C LYS A 441 -11.19 -17.66 -8.52
N GLN A 442 -10.25 -18.36 -7.89
CA GLN A 442 -8.83 -18.41 -8.27
C GLN A 442 -8.66 -18.86 -9.73
N ARG A 443 -9.29 -19.96 -10.13
CA ARG A 443 -9.18 -20.48 -11.52
C ARG A 443 -9.58 -19.43 -12.55
N TRP A 444 -10.65 -18.68 -12.32
CA TRP A 444 -11.09 -17.65 -13.26
C TRP A 444 -10.14 -16.46 -13.31
N TYR A 445 -9.59 -16.03 -12.16
CA TYR A 445 -8.59 -14.97 -12.16
C TYR A 445 -7.26 -15.38 -12.79
N VAL A 446 -6.86 -16.65 -12.69
CA VAL A 446 -5.68 -17.17 -13.40
C VAL A 446 -5.92 -17.14 -14.92
N GLN A 447 -7.11 -17.61 -15.40
CA GLN A 447 -7.46 -17.52 -16.82
C GLN A 447 -7.54 -16.08 -17.34
N LEU A 448 -8.03 -15.16 -16.53
CA LEU A 448 -8.01 -13.73 -16.83
C LEU A 448 -6.58 -13.22 -17.03
N GLN A 449 -5.66 -13.56 -16.13
CA GLN A 449 -4.27 -13.11 -16.21
C GLN A 449 -3.58 -13.62 -17.49
N HIS A 450 -3.80 -14.88 -17.89
CA HIS A 450 -3.33 -15.39 -19.19
C HIS A 450 -3.90 -14.58 -20.37
N HIS A 451 -5.19 -14.25 -20.33
CA HIS A 451 -5.80 -13.44 -21.38
C HIS A 451 -5.23 -12.02 -21.43
N LEU A 452 -5.03 -11.39 -20.26
CA LEU A 452 -4.45 -10.04 -20.16
C LEU A 452 -2.98 -10.02 -20.61
N ALA A 453 -2.20 -11.05 -20.31
CA ALA A 453 -0.82 -11.21 -20.80
C ALA A 453 -0.77 -11.31 -22.35
N GLY A 454 -1.78 -11.90 -22.98
CA GLY A 454 -1.91 -11.98 -24.45
C GLY A 454 -2.36 -10.66 -25.09
N THR A 455 -3.20 -9.86 -24.41
CA THR A 455 -3.79 -8.62 -24.95
C THR A 455 -3.03 -7.36 -24.55
N LEU A 456 -2.26 -7.41 -23.46
CA LEU A 456 -1.45 -6.33 -22.90
C LEU A 456 -2.22 -5.00 -22.76
N PRO A 457 -3.30 -4.93 -21.98
CA PRO A 457 -3.93 -3.64 -21.66
C PRO A 457 -2.98 -2.76 -20.82
N TYR A 458 -2.11 -3.39 -20.05
CA TYR A 458 -0.92 -2.82 -19.43
C TYR A 458 0.32 -3.57 -19.93
N VAL A 459 1.44 -2.88 -20.04
CA VAL A 459 2.77 -3.51 -20.09
C VAL A 459 3.31 -3.55 -18.67
N PRO A 460 3.41 -4.75 -18.06
CA PRO A 460 4.00 -4.90 -16.74
C PRO A 460 5.48 -4.50 -16.77
N LEU A 461 5.92 -3.75 -15.77
CA LEU A 461 7.32 -3.38 -15.61
C LEU A 461 7.97 -4.23 -14.52
N TRP A 462 7.69 -3.91 -13.26
CA TRP A 462 8.26 -4.59 -12.10
C TRP A 462 7.36 -4.49 -10.88
N TYR A 463 7.63 -5.36 -9.89
CA TYR A 463 7.17 -5.18 -8.51
C TYR A 463 8.32 -4.54 -7.72
N GLU A 464 8.04 -3.39 -7.09
CA GLU A 464 9.01 -2.67 -6.25
C GLU A 464 9.12 -3.36 -4.89
N ASP A 465 10.35 -3.51 -4.38
CA ASP A 465 10.59 -4.04 -3.05
C ASP A 465 10.28 -2.96 -1.99
N HIS A 466 9.93 -3.42 -0.80
CA HIS A 466 9.90 -2.56 0.38
C HIS A 466 11.28 -2.48 1.01
N ILE A 467 11.63 -1.29 1.50
CA ILE A 467 12.92 -1.00 2.09
C ILE A 467 12.69 -0.39 3.46
N PHE A 468 13.31 -0.98 4.48
CA PHE A 468 13.33 -0.45 5.82
C PHE A 468 14.78 -0.11 6.20
N ILE A 469 15.01 1.10 6.67
CA ILE A 469 16.32 1.58 7.10
C ILE A 469 16.21 2.04 8.54
N ALA A 470 17.09 1.54 9.38
CA ALA A 470 17.08 1.88 10.80
C ALA A 470 18.49 1.92 11.37
N ARG A 471 18.66 2.62 12.48
CA ARG A 471 19.87 2.55 13.30
C ARG A 471 20.10 1.12 13.77
N ARG A 472 21.37 0.69 13.89
CA ARG A 472 21.72 -0.71 14.18
C ARG A 472 21.14 -1.22 15.50
N GLU A 473 21.00 -0.34 16.50
CA GLU A 473 20.40 -0.69 17.79
C GLU A 473 18.88 -0.99 17.71
N ILE A 474 18.21 -0.67 16.60
CA ILE A 474 16.79 -1.01 16.41
C ILE A 474 16.68 -2.44 15.89
N GLU A 475 16.12 -3.33 16.68
CA GLU A 475 15.95 -4.75 16.34
C GLU A 475 14.48 -5.18 16.30
N GLY A 476 14.22 -6.36 15.75
CA GLY A 476 12.90 -7.03 15.81
C GLY A 476 11.88 -6.53 14.78
N PHE A 477 12.25 -5.63 13.86
CA PHE A 477 11.35 -5.24 12.78
C PHE A 477 11.23 -6.36 11.75
N THR A 478 9.99 -6.74 11.44
CA THR A 478 9.66 -7.64 10.32
C THR A 478 8.79 -6.86 9.34
N MET A 479 9.26 -6.72 8.12
CA MET A 479 8.56 -5.96 7.10
C MET A 479 7.51 -6.82 6.40
N ALA A 480 6.27 -6.35 6.38
CA ALA A 480 5.17 -7.01 5.70
C ALA A 480 5.24 -6.80 4.17
N ARG A 481 4.74 -7.76 3.40
CA ARG A 481 4.73 -7.71 1.93
C ARG A 481 3.87 -6.60 1.35
N ASP A 482 2.83 -6.16 2.06
CA ASP A 482 1.99 -5.01 1.70
C ASP A 482 2.56 -3.68 2.18
N GLY A 483 3.71 -3.71 2.89
CA GLY A 483 4.39 -2.53 3.41
C GLY A 483 3.69 -1.88 4.59
N ASN A 484 2.83 -2.58 5.34
CA ASN A 484 2.23 -2.07 6.57
C ASN A 484 3.25 -1.91 7.70
N TYR A 485 2.85 -1.26 8.80
CA TYR A 485 3.73 -0.94 9.94
C TYR A 485 3.58 -1.93 11.11
N ASP A 486 2.94 -3.07 10.95
CA ASP A 486 2.68 -4.02 12.04
C ASP A 486 3.98 -4.52 12.71
N GLY A 487 5.10 -4.56 11.96
CA GLY A 487 6.43 -4.87 12.49
C GLY A 487 6.91 -3.95 13.63
N LEU A 488 6.37 -2.72 13.72
CA LEU A 488 6.69 -1.79 14.82
C LEU A 488 6.24 -2.31 16.19
N THR A 489 5.30 -3.23 16.21
CA THR A 489 4.88 -3.90 17.45
C THR A 489 6.01 -4.67 18.10
N GLN A 490 7.00 -5.14 17.34
CA GLN A 490 8.07 -6.03 17.82
C GLN A 490 9.43 -5.35 18.01
N ILE A 491 9.60 -4.11 17.55
CA ILE A 491 10.91 -3.44 17.65
C ILE A 491 11.33 -3.21 19.09
N ARG A 492 12.65 -3.27 19.30
CA ARG A 492 13.33 -2.96 20.55
C ARG A 492 14.65 -2.26 20.27
N ARG A 493 15.22 -1.57 21.27
CA ARG A 493 16.62 -1.14 21.24
C ARG A 493 17.47 -2.23 21.88
N SER A 494 18.55 -2.65 21.23
CA SER A 494 19.63 -3.40 21.90
C SER A 494 20.29 -2.49 22.92
N GLY A 495 20.58 -3.03 24.13
CA GLY A 495 21.31 -2.28 25.16
C GLY A 495 22.76 -2.00 24.74
N PRO A 496 23.43 -1.00 25.33
CA PRO A 496 24.84 -0.78 25.12
C PRO A 496 25.64 -2.03 25.59
N GLY A 497 26.18 -2.81 24.62
CA GLY A 497 26.97 -4.01 24.87
C GLY A 497 26.59 -5.27 24.11
N ALA A 498 25.64 -5.20 23.18
CA ALA A 498 25.22 -6.33 22.33
C ALA A 498 25.84 -6.28 20.90
N LEU A 499 27.06 -5.77 20.79
CA LEU A 499 27.88 -5.82 19.56
C LEU A 499 29.12 -6.66 19.77
#